data_5b3dfd768e6e4413b452f76bf613c42b
#
_entry.id   5b3dfd768e6e4413b452f76bf613c42b
#
_cell.length_a   1.000
_cell.length_b   1.000
_cell.length_c   1.000
_cell.angle_alpha   90.00
_cell.angle_beta   90.00
_cell.angle_gamma   90.00
#
_symmetry.space_group_name_H-M   'P 1'
#
loop_
_entity.id
_entity.type
_entity.pdbx_description
1 polymer ?
#
loop_
_entity_poly.entity_id
_entity_poly.type
_entity_poly.pdbx_seq_one_letter_code
_entity_poly.pdbx_strand_id
1 'polypeptide(L)'
;METWRLVDLEYRDDPFMNMSVEEAIPRAVGEGKAPNTVRFWHNSNTIVLGCFQSAPLEVNFDACQETGTTVVRRFTGGGAVYHDAGNLNYAISLRKGHPLVPDADLQLVFQRLSQGAVEGLRGLGVNAEFQPINDIQVEGKKVSGAAGSVRWGSVFHHGCILVASDLSILGRVLNVPKVKLADRHVASVQKRVTTIRDELGKEVTTRDVRDGIVQGIENSYSVRLEEGTLTKSELSTAKELFDTKYSKSTWNLEK
;
A
#
# COMPACT_ATOMS: atom_id res chain seq x y z
N MET A 1 23.97 5.74 12.57
CA MET A 1 22.84 5.70 11.62
C MET A 1 22.34 4.28 11.65
N GLU A 2 21.04 4.09 11.87
CA GLU A 2 20.42 2.76 11.87
C GLU A 2 20.30 2.24 10.43
N THR A 3 20.45 0.93 10.25
CA THR A 3 20.27 0.30 8.93
C THR A 3 18.96 -0.47 8.92
N TRP A 4 18.10 -0.21 7.94
CA TRP A 4 16.90 -0.98 7.67
C TRP A 4 17.07 -1.80 6.39
N ARG A 5 16.42 -2.94 6.34
CA ARG A 5 16.41 -3.78 5.15
C ARG A 5 15.45 -3.23 4.10
N LEU A 6 15.90 -3.18 2.85
CA LEU A 6 15.08 -2.87 1.68
C LEU A 6 14.77 -4.17 0.92
N VAL A 7 13.50 -4.45 0.69
CA VAL A 7 13.04 -5.65 -0.02
C VAL A 7 12.23 -5.23 -1.25
N ASP A 8 12.74 -5.56 -2.42
CA ASP A 8 12.05 -5.39 -3.72
C ASP A 8 11.62 -6.75 -4.26
N LEU A 9 10.80 -7.46 -3.50
CA LEU A 9 10.23 -8.74 -3.91
C LEU A 9 8.74 -8.57 -4.22
N GLU A 10 8.38 -8.86 -5.46
CA GLU A 10 7.00 -8.80 -5.92
C GLU A 10 6.56 -10.07 -6.63
N TYR A 11 5.29 -10.39 -6.48
CA TYR A 11 4.56 -11.41 -7.23
C TYR A 11 3.45 -10.70 -8.00
N ARG A 12 3.83 -10.05 -9.10
CA ARG A 12 2.99 -9.09 -9.82
C ARG A 12 1.63 -9.65 -10.19
N ASP A 13 1.61 -10.91 -10.66
CA ASP A 13 0.42 -11.61 -11.11
C ASP A 13 -0.18 -12.57 -10.05
N ASP A 14 0.42 -12.61 -8.85
CA ASP A 14 -0.10 -13.36 -7.71
C ASP A 14 -0.28 -12.43 -6.49
N PRO A 15 -1.37 -11.66 -6.46
CA PRO A 15 -1.63 -10.74 -5.35
C PRO A 15 -1.87 -11.46 -4.02
N PHE A 16 -2.27 -12.73 -4.03
CA PHE A 16 -2.42 -13.54 -2.82
C PHE A 16 -1.07 -13.80 -2.14
N MET A 17 -0.04 -14.11 -2.95
CA MET A 17 1.33 -14.25 -2.44
C MET A 17 1.89 -12.90 -1.96
N ASN A 18 1.62 -11.80 -2.67
CA ASN A 18 2.01 -10.47 -2.20
C ASN A 18 1.42 -10.14 -0.83
N MET A 19 0.13 -10.44 -0.58
CA MET A 19 -0.50 -10.25 0.73
C MET A 19 0.08 -11.17 1.81
N SER A 20 0.48 -12.37 1.43
CA SER A 20 1.14 -13.35 2.33
C SER A 20 2.50 -12.84 2.79
N VAL A 21 3.31 -12.35 1.87
CA VAL A 21 4.62 -11.73 2.17
C VAL A 21 4.45 -10.47 3.02
N GLU A 22 3.43 -9.67 2.69
CA GLU A 22 3.14 -8.43 3.41
C GLU A 22 2.79 -8.67 4.89
N GLU A 23 2.17 -9.79 5.24
CA GLU A 23 1.92 -10.18 6.63
C GLU A 23 3.13 -10.91 7.27
N ALA A 24 3.90 -11.67 6.50
CA ALA A 24 5.04 -12.43 7.03
C ALA A 24 6.16 -11.51 7.54
N ILE A 25 6.45 -10.42 6.83
CA ILE A 25 7.51 -9.47 7.19
C ILE A 25 7.29 -8.86 8.58
N PRO A 26 6.15 -8.17 8.88
CA PRO A 26 5.95 -7.56 10.19
C PRO A 26 5.89 -8.59 11.33
N ARG A 27 5.45 -9.83 11.09
CA ARG A 27 5.55 -10.91 12.09
C ARG A 27 7.00 -11.19 12.44
N ALA A 28 7.87 -11.39 11.45
CA ALA A 28 9.28 -11.66 11.66
C ALA A 28 10.02 -10.49 12.31
N VAL A 29 9.72 -9.25 11.90
CA VAL A 29 10.27 -8.02 12.52
C VAL A 29 9.88 -7.93 13.99
N GLY A 30 8.62 -8.13 14.33
CA GLY A 30 8.14 -8.05 15.71
C GLY A 30 8.70 -9.15 16.61
N GLU A 31 8.93 -10.34 16.07
CA GLU A 31 9.58 -11.46 16.75
C GLU A 31 11.11 -11.30 16.86
N GLY A 32 11.67 -10.28 16.22
CA GLY A 32 13.13 -10.07 16.20
C GLY A 32 13.90 -11.03 15.31
N LYS A 33 13.22 -11.72 14.40
CA LYS A 33 13.80 -12.64 13.42
C LYS A 33 14.22 -11.94 12.11
N ALA A 34 13.80 -10.71 11.93
CA ALA A 34 14.16 -9.85 10.81
C ALA A 34 14.42 -8.41 11.29
N PRO A 35 15.29 -7.63 10.61
CA PRO A 35 15.48 -6.22 10.91
C PRO A 35 14.25 -5.39 10.54
N ASN A 36 14.21 -4.12 10.99
CA ASN A 36 13.27 -3.15 10.46
C ASN A 36 13.35 -3.13 8.93
N THR A 37 12.20 -3.14 8.26
CA THR A 37 12.13 -3.45 6.83
C THR A 37 11.25 -2.46 6.09
N VAL A 38 11.72 -1.99 4.96
CA VAL A 38 10.95 -1.33 3.90
C VAL A 38 10.76 -2.32 2.76
N ARG A 39 9.55 -2.42 2.23
CA ARG A 39 9.24 -3.24 1.05
C ARG A 39 8.56 -2.40 0.00
N PHE A 40 8.92 -2.64 -1.28
CA PHE A 40 8.18 -2.15 -2.45
C PHE A 40 7.68 -3.33 -3.28
N TRP A 41 6.49 -3.18 -3.90
CA TRP A 41 5.94 -4.19 -4.81
C TRP A 41 4.82 -3.62 -5.68
N HIS A 42 4.43 -4.38 -6.71
CA HIS A 42 3.28 -4.12 -7.56
C HIS A 42 2.30 -5.29 -7.51
N ASN A 43 1.03 -5.00 -7.78
CA ASN A 43 0.03 -5.98 -8.17
C ASN A 43 -0.48 -5.60 -9.56
N SER A 44 -0.72 -6.58 -10.42
CA SER A 44 -1.45 -6.39 -11.66
C SER A 44 -2.95 -6.38 -11.36
N ASN A 45 -3.70 -5.45 -11.97
CA ASN A 45 -5.18 -5.40 -12.04
C ASN A 45 -5.91 -6.05 -10.84
N THR A 46 -5.76 -5.46 -9.67
CA THR A 46 -6.20 -6.08 -8.39
C THR A 46 -6.96 -5.08 -7.52
N ILE A 47 -8.11 -5.50 -6.97
CA ILE A 47 -8.73 -4.83 -5.83
C ILE A 47 -8.18 -5.43 -4.54
N VAL A 48 -7.73 -4.56 -3.62
CA VAL A 48 -7.30 -4.94 -2.27
C VAL A 48 -8.28 -4.39 -1.24
N LEU A 49 -9.08 -5.28 -0.65
CA LEU A 49 -10.05 -4.97 0.41
C LEU A 49 -9.36 -4.80 1.76
N GLY A 50 -9.86 -3.89 2.58
CA GLY A 50 -9.53 -3.85 4.01
C GLY A 50 -10.16 -5.03 4.76
N CYS A 51 -9.53 -5.46 5.86
CA CYS A 51 -9.94 -6.69 6.57
C CYS A 51 -11.36 -6.66 7.16
N PHE A 52 -11.97 -5.49 7.32
CA PHE A 52 -13.32 -5.32 7.87
C PHE A 52 -14.39 -5.01 6.83
N GLN A 53 -14.02 -4.88 5.56
CA GLN A 53 -14.96 -4.52 4.50
C GLN A 53 -15.76 -5.73 4.01
N SER A 54 -17.02 -5.48 3.66
CA SER A 54 -17.88 -6.46 2.97
C SER A 54 -17.58 -6.44 1.48
N ALA A 55 -17.07 -7.54 0.91
CA ALA A 55 -16.75 -7.60 -0.51
C ALA A 55 -17.94 -7.25 -1.41
N PRO A 56 -19.18 -7.75 -1.17
CA PRO A 56 -20.35 -7.40 -2.00
C PRO A 56 -20.73 -5.91 -1.96
N LEU A 57 -20.36 -5.19 -0.89
CA LEU A 57 -20.65 -3.76 -0.79
C LEU A 57 -19.61 -2.90 -1.49
N GLU A 58 -18.36 -3.35 -1.55
CA GLU A 58 -17.23 -2.58 -2.01
C GLU A 58 -16.84 -2.88 -3.48
N VAL A 59 -17.18 -4.07 -3.99
CA VAL A 59 -16.70 -4.59 -5.27
C VAL A 59 -17.83 -4.73 -6.27
N ASN A 60 -17.63 -4.18 -7.47
CA ASN A 60 -18.48 -4.48 -8.63
C ASN A 60 -17.93 -5.75 -9.32
N PHE A 61 -18.46 -6.91 -8.94
CA PHE A 61 -17.99 -8.21 -9.43
C PHE A 61 -18.21 -8.40 -10.94
N ASP A 62 -19.27 -7.84 -11.51
CA ASP A 62 -19.52 -7.91 -12.96
C ASP A 62 -18.42 -7.16 -13.71
N ALA A 63 -18.11 -5.94 -13.28
CA ALA A 63 -17.00 -5.17 -13.85
C ALA A 63 -15.63 -5.85 -13.62
N CYS A 64 -15.43 -6.51 -12.48
CA CYS A 64 -14.22 -7.28 -12.24
C CYS A 64 -14.08 -8.46 -13.21
N GLN A 65 -15.16 -9.16 -13.51
CA GLN A 65 -15.16 -10.24 -14.50
C GLN A 65 -14.86 -9.72 -15.90
N GLU A 66 -15.45 -8.59 -16.31
CA GLU A 66 -15.23 -7.97 -17.61
C GLU A 66 -13.78 -7.49 -17.79
N THR A 67 -13.17 -6.97 -16.73
CA THR A 67 -11.81 -6.41 -16.76
C THR A 67 -10.72 -7.40 -16.37
N GLY A 68 -11.07 -8.62 -15.94
CA GLY A 68 -10.13 -9.60 -15.42
C GLY A 68 -9.50 -9.17 -14.08
N THR A 69 -10.21 -8.37 -13.26
CA THR A 69 -9.69 -7.83 -12.00
C THR A 69 -9.78 -8.87 -10.88
N THR A 70 -8.66 -9.17 -10.25
CA THR A 70 -8.58 -10.06 -9.08
C THR A 70 -8.97 -9.32 -7.80
N VAL A 71 -9.65 -10.00 -6.88
CA VAL A 71 -10.03 -9.44 -5.57
C VAL A 71 -9.31 -10.17 -4.46
N VAL A 72 -8.56 -9.42 -3.65
CA VAL A 72 -7.85 -9.94 -2.46
C VAL A 72 -8.17 -9.09 -1.24
N ARG A 73 -7.89 -9.62 -0.05
CA ARG A 73 -8.10 -8.92 1.21
C ARG A 73 -6.81 -8.85 2.02
N ARG A 74 -6.40 -7.64 2.42
CA ARG A 74 -5.26 -7.41 3.30
C ARG A 74 -5.63 -7.62 4.78
N PHE A 75 -4.62 -7.76 5.64
CA PHE A 75 -4.84 -7.93 7.10
C PHE A 75 -5.08 -6.61 7.85
N THR A 76 -4.81 -5.47 7.23
CA THR A 76 -5.05 -4.13 7.79
C THR A 76 -6.46 -3.64 7.49
N GLY A 77 -6.93 -2.66 8.24
CA GLY A 77 -8.21 -1.98 7.99
C GLY A 77 -8.15 -0.99 6.82
N GLY A 78 -9.11 -0.08 6.79
CA GLY A 78 -9.25 0.96 5.77
C GLY A 78 -10.11 0.54 4.59
N GLY A 79 -10.26 1.44 3.61
CA GLY A 79 -11.08 1.28 2.42
C GLY A 79 -10.45 0.39 1.35
N ALA A 80 -11.26 -0.01 0.37
CA ALA A 80 -10.80 -0.75 -0.81
C ALA A 80 -9.95 0.15 -1.71
N VAL A 81 -8.92 -0.44 -2.32
CA VAL A 81 -8.04 0.23 -3.28
C VAL A 81 -7.92 -0.62 -4.55
N TYR A 82 -7.64 0.03 -5.67
CA TYR A 82 -7.34 -0.63 -6.93
C TYR A 82 -5.86 -0.46 -7.26
N HIS A 83 -5.22 -1.54 -7.65
CA HIS A 83 -3.82 -1.60 -8.06
C HIS A 83 -3.71 -2.06 -9.51
N ASP A 84 -2.86 -1.41 -10.27
CA ASP A 84 -2.46 -1.77 -11.62
C ASP A 84 -0.94 -1.58 -11.79
N ALA A 85 -0.44 -1.73 -13.01
CA ALA A 85 0.99 -1.54 -13.30
C ALA A 85 1.49 -0.10 -13.07
N GLY A 86 0.58 0.88 -13.02
CA GLY A 86 0.87 2.28 -12.72
C GLY A 86 0.82 2.64 -11.25
N ASN A 87 0.55 1.66 -10.37
CA ASN A 87 0.51 1.84 -8.92
C ASN A 87 1.76 1.24 -8.26
N LEU A 88 2.40 1.99 -7.39
CA LEU A 88 3.50 1.50 -6.56
C LEU A 88 3.03 1.30 -5.12
N ASN A 89 3.23 0.11 -4.58
CA ASN A 89 2.98 -0.15 -3.15
C ASN A 89 4.28 -0.06 -2.36
N TYR A 90 4.19 0.44 -1.14
CA TYR A 90 5.29 0.44 -0.19
C TYR A 90 4.80 0.06 1.21
N ALA A 91 5.67 -0.53 2.01
CA ALA A 91 5.42 -0.84 3.41
C ALA A 91 6.65 -0.60 4.27
N ILE A 92 6.42 -0.18 5.51
CA ILE A 92 7.43 -0.01 6.55
C ILE A 92 7.02 -0.88 7.74
N SER A 93 7.89 -1.79 8.14
CA SER A 93 7.72 -2.66 9.32
C SER A 93 8.78 -2.31 10.34
N LEU A 94 8.36 -1.79 11.50
CA LEU A 94 9.25 -1.45 12.60
C LEU A 94 8.93 -2.31 13.82
N ARG A 95 9.94 -2.64 14.63
CA ARG A 95 9.72 -3.27 15.92
C ARG A 95 8.94 -2.30 16.83
N LYS A 96 7.96 -2.81 17.57
CA LYS A 96 7.22 -2.02 18.56
C LYS A 96 8.18 -1.37 19.58
N GLY A 97 7.92 -0.11 19.91
CA GLY A 97 8.80 0.70 20.76
C GLY A 97 9.96 1.38 20.00
N HIS A 98 9.96 1.31 18.68
CA HIS A 98 10.91 2.08 17.86
C HIS A 98 10.74 3.60 18.12
N PRO A 99 11.83 4.39 18.23
CA PRO A 99 11.77 5.82 18.57
C PRO A 99 10.89 6.68 17.66
N LEU A 100 10.73 6.30 16.39
CA LEU A 100 9.81 6.99 15.47
C LEU A 100 8.33 6.80 15.85
N VAL A 101 7.97 5.71 16.53
CA VAL A 101 6.58 5.34 16.82
C VAL A 101 6.48 4.73 18.24
N PRO A 102 6.92 5.44 19.27
CA PRO A 102 7.10 4.88 20.62
C PRO A 102 5.79 4.37 21.22
N ASP A 103 4.69 5.09 21.00
CA ASP A 103 3.39 4.81 21.64
C ASP A 103 2.48 3.92 20.76
N ALA A 104 2.91 3.61 19.53
CA ALA A 104 2.16 2.84 18.54
C ALA A 104 0.72 3.39 18.28
N ASP A 105 0.52 4.69 18.45
CA ASP A 105 -0.68 5.40 18.04
C ASP A 105 -0.76 5.43 16.52
N LEU A 106 -1.85 4.89 15.95
CA LEU A 106 -2.00 4.77 14.50
C LEU A 106 -2.04 6.13 13.78
N GLN A 107 -2.59 7.18 14.38
CA GLN A 107 -2.57 8.51 13.76
C GLN A 107 -1.14 9.04 13.65
N LEU A 108 -0.38 8.89 14.73
CA LEU A 108 1.03 9.27 14.76
C LEU A 108 1.87 8.40 13.81
N VAL A 109 1.57 7.08 13.72
CA VAL A 109 2.17 6.16 12.76
C VAL A 109 1.95 6.65 11.34
N PHE A 110 0.70 6.97 10.96
CA PHE A 110 0.41 7.49 9.62
C PHE A 110 1.15 8.79 9.34
N GLN A 111 1.08 9.76 10.22
CA GLN A 111 1.74 11.05 10.04
C GLN A 111 3.26 10.91 9.90
N ARG A 112 3.89 10.13 10.78
CA ARG A 112 5.36 9.99 10.80
C ARG A 112 5.88 9.11 9.67
N LEU A 113 5.24 7.94 9.43
CA LEU A 113 5.76 6.99 8.45
C LEU A 113 5.36 7.31 6.99
N SER A 114 4.40 8.22 6.77
CA SER A 114 4.15 8.78 5.44
C SER A 114 5.17 9.86 5.06
N GLN A 115 5.90 10.44 6.03
CA GLN A 115 6.81 11.56 5.75
C GLN A 115 7.91 11.18 4.74
N GLY A 116 8.43 9.95 4.81
CA GLY A 116 9.41 9.47 3.82
C GLY A 116 8.87 9.48 2.39
N ALA A 117 7.60 9.07 2.20
CA ALA A 117 6.96 9.13 0.89
C ALA A 117 6.69 10.58 0.45
N VAL A 118 6.24 11.45 1.36
CA VAL A 118 6.02 12.88 1.07
C VAL A 118 7.32 13.54 0.62
N GLU A 119 8.42 13.38 1.37
CA GLU A 119 9.71 13.97 1.01
C GLU A 119 10.28 13.37 -0.28
N GLY A 120 10.09 12.07 -0.51
CA GLY A 120 10.48 11.43 -1.77
C GLY A 120 9.75 12.02 -2.97
N LEU A 121 8.43 12.23 -2.87
CA LEU A 121 7.64 12.85 -3.93
C LEU A 121 8.04 14.33 -4.15
N ARG A 122 8.31 15.08 -3.07
CA ARG A 122 8.82 16.45 -3.15
C ARG A 122 10.17 16.53 -3.86
N GLY A 123 11.06 15.58 -3.61
CA GLY A 123 12.34 15.46 -4.31
C GLY A 123 12.20 15.26 -5.82
N LEU A 124 11.08 14.70 -6.29
CA LEU A 124 10.75 14.57 -7.70
C LEU A 124 10.08 15.82 -8.31
N GLY A 125 9.82 16.84 -7.49
CA GLY A 125 9.16 18.09 -7.90
C GLY A 125 7.63 18.07 -7.73
N VAL A 126 7.09 17.08 -7.02
CA VAL A 126 5.64 17.01 -6.69
C VAL A 126 5.38 17.78 -5.40
N ASN A 127 4.43 18.70 -5.40
CA ASN A 127 4.04 19.45 -4.20
C ASN A 127 3.14 18.57 -3.28
N ALA A 128 3.71 17.46 -2.80
CA ALA A 128 3.01 16.49 -1.97
C ALA A 128 2.90 16.96 -0.52
N GLU A 129 1.75 16.70 0.11
CA GLU A 129 1.50 16.97 1.53
C GLU A 129 0.75 15.81 2.19
N PHE A 130 1.06 15.56 3.46
CA PHE A 130 0.28 14.61 4.27
C PHE A 130 -1.03 15.26 4.68
N GLN A 131 -2.13 14.60 4.34
CA GLN A 131 -3.48 15.01 4.76
C GLN A 131 -4.03 14.00 5.77
N PRO A 132 -4.36 14.42 6.99
CA PRO A 132 -5.04 13.55 7.93
C PRO A 132 -6.36 12.99 7.35
N ILE A 133 -6.66 11.68 7.58
CA ILE A 133 -6.05 10.79 8.59
C ILE A 133 -4.81 10.07 8.02
N ASN A 134 -4.78 9.73 6.74
CA ASN A 134 -3.84 8.74 6.17
C ASN A 134 -3.62 8.93 4.65
N ASP A 135 -3.89 10.11 4.11
CA ASP A 135 -3.74 10.41 2.70
C ASP A 135 -2.47 11.23 2.44
N ILE A 136 -1.91 11.10 1.23
CA ILE A 136 -0.99 12.10 0.64
C ILE A 136 -1.74 12.73 -0.52
N GLN A 137 -1.72 14.06 -0.56
CA GLN A 137 -2.40 14.86 -1.57
C GLN A 137 -1.43 15.78 -2.31
N VAL A 138 -1.83 16.15 -3.52
CA VAL A 138 -1.22 17.20 -4.34
C VAL A 138 -2.35 18.11 -4.80
N GLU A 139 -2.26 19.39 -4.51
CA GLU A 139 -3.29 20.40 -4.87
C GLU A 139 -4.73 19.95 -4.47
N GLY A 140 -4.86 19.34 -3.27
CA GLY A 140 -6.13 18.87 -2.74
C GLY A 140 -6.68 17.58 -3.35
N LYS A 141 -5.94 16.93 -4.26
CA LYS A 141 -6.29 15.62 -4.83
C LYS A 141 -5.39 14.53 -4.26
N LYS A 142 -5.99 13.40 -3.93
CA LYS A 142 -5.28 12.26 -3.36
C LYS A 142 -4.42 11.55 -4.40
N VAL A 143 -3.15 11.35 -4.08
CA VAL A 143 -2.20 10.52 -4.84
C VAL A 143 -1.81 9.25 -4.10
N SER A 144 -2.09 9.17 -2.79
CA SER A 144 -1.76 8.02 -1.95
C SER A 144 -2.76 7.88 -0.81
N GLY A 145 -3.00 6.63 -0.41
CA GLY A 145 -3.67 6.29 0.84
C GLY A 145 -2.88 5.24 1.60
N ALA A 146 -2.87 5.35 2.92
CA ALA A 146 -2.17 4.42 3.78
C ALA A 146 -3.11 3.64 4.70
N ALA A 147 -2.64 2.50 5.18
CA ALA A 147 -3.25 1.73 6.26
C ALA A 147 -2.14 1.21 7.18
N GLY A 148 -2.50 0.73 8.36
CA GLY A 148 -1.51 0.26 9.31
C GLY A 148 -2.08 -0.70 10.34
N SER A 149 -1.18 -1.27 11.12
CA SER A 149 -1.51 -2.22 12.18
C SER A 149 -0.42 -2.22 13.26
N VAL A 150 -0.85 -2.40 14.49
CA VAL A 150 0.06 -2.67 15.61
C VAL A 150 -0.23 -4.08 16.11
N ARG A 151 0.52 -5.06 15.61
CA ARG A 151 0.33 -6.50 15.90
C ARG A 151 1.67 -7.21 15.96
N TRP A 152 1.70 -8.38 16.57
CA TRP A 152 2.85 -9.30 16.59
C TRP A 152 4.16 -8.68 17.10
N GLY A 153 4.10 -7.65 17.96
CA GLY A 153 5.29 -6.91 18.37
C GLY A 153 5.87 -5.97 17.32
N SER A 154 5.13 -5.68 16.27
CA SER A 154 5.50 -4.80 15.16
C SER A 154 4.50 -3.65 15.01
N VAL A 155 5.01 -2.51 14.54
CA VAL A 155 4.25 -1.41 13.95
C VAL A 155 4.40 -1.52 12.44
N PHE A 156 3.29 -1.65 11.76
CA PHE A 156 3.23 -1.81 10.31
C PHE A 156 2.47 -0.65 9.68
N HIS A 157 3.07 -0.05 8.67
CA HIS A 157 2.49 1.00 7.84
C HIS A 157 2.68 0.64 6.38
N HIS A 158 1.64 0.75 5.58
CA HIS A 158 1.74 0.58 4.14
C HIS A 158 0.85 1.56 3.40
N GLY A 159 1.21 1.86 2.17
CA GLY A 159 0.47 2.74 1.29
C GLY A 159 0.64 2.35 -0.17
N CYS A 160 -0.21 2.93 -1.01
CA CYS A 160 -0.07 2.86 -2.45
C CYS A 160 0.09 4.27 -3.02
N ILE A 161 0.93 4.42 -4.04
CA ILE A 161 1.13 5.67 -4.78
C ILE A 161 0.57 5.49 -6.18
N LEU A 162 -0.36 6.36 -6.58
CA LEU A 162 -0.91 6.42 -7.93
C LEU A 162 0.11 7.13 -8.83
N VAL A 163 1.05 6.37 -9.41
CA VAL A 163 2.11 6.95 -10.26
C VAL A 163 1.56 7.29 -11.64
N ALA A 164 0.97 6.30 -12.31
CA ALA A 164 0.37 6.42 -13.65
C ALA A 164 -0.82 5.46 -13.80
N SER A 165 -1.57 5.23 -12.72
CA SER A 165 -2.69 4.28 -12.66
C SER A 165 -3.86 4.69 -13.55
N ASP A 166 -4.57 3.70 -14.09
CA ASP A 166 -5.82 3.92 -14.84
C ASP A 166 -7.00 4.17 -13.88
N LEU A 167 -7.29 5.45 -13.65
CA LEU A 167 -8.38 5.89 -12.78
C LEU A 167 -9.77 5.55 -13.35
N SER A 168 -9.88 5.21 -14.63
CA SER A 168 -11.17 4.81 -15.25
C SER A 168 -11.57 3.41 -14.81
N ILE A 169 -10.62 2.48 -14.74
CA ILE A 169 -10.86 1.12 -14.24
C ILE A 169 -11.21 1.17 -12.74
N LEU A 170 -10.45 1.93 -11.94
CA LEU A 170 -10.73 2.12 -10.51
C LEU A 170 -12.20 2.52 -10.28
N GLY A 171 -12.72 3.46 -11.05
CA GLY A 171 -14.12 3.92 -10.94
C GLY A 171 -15.17 2.89 -11.39
N ARG A 172 -14.79 1.88 -12.18
CA ARG A 172 -15.71 0.82 -12.64
C ARG A 172 -15.79 -0.36 -11.68
N VAL A 173 -14.64 -0.77 -11.11
CA VAL A 173 -14.52 -2.01 -10.33
C VAL A 173 -14.86 -1.84 -8.85
N LEU A 174 -14.82 -0.61 -8.32
CA LEU A 174 -15.22 -0.31 -6.94
C LEU A 174 -16.67 0.21 -6.90
N ASN A 175 -17.46 -0.36 -6.00
CA ASN A 175 -18.76 0.20 -5.65
C ASN A 175 -18.56 1.43 -4.76
N VAL A 176 -19.26 2.52 -5.11
CA VAL A 176 -19.41 3.64 -4.18
C VAL A 176 -20.82 3.60 -3.61
N PRO A 177 -20.99 3.93 -2.31
CA PRO A 177 -22.31 3.95 -1.68
C PRO A 177 -23.34 4.64 -2.56
N LYS A 178 -24.51 4.01 -2.74
CA LYS A 178 -25.60 4.32 -3.71
C LYS A 178 -26.19 5.74 -3.68
N VAL A 179 -25.46 6.74 -3.28
CA VAL A 179 -25.99 8.10 -3.17
C VAL A 179 -25.78 8.93 -4.44
N LYS A 180 -25.37 8.42 -5.59
CA LYS A 180 -25.51 9.17 -6.88
C LYS A 180 -24.95 8.39 -8.09
N LEU A 181 -25.87 7.98 -8.99
CA LEU A 181 -25.76 7.81 -10.47
C LEU A 181 -24.39 7.42 -11.06
N ALA A 182 -24.34 6.24 -11.73
CA ALA A 182 -23.14 5.61 -12.28
C ALA A 182 -22.22 6.54 -13.13
N ASP A 183 -22.80 7.37 -14.00
CA ASP A 183 -22.00 8.27 -14.88
C ASP A 183 -21.34 9.43 -14.13
N ARG A 184 -21.91 9.84 -13.00
CA ARG A 184 -21.30 10.86 -12.12
C ARG A 184 -20.21 10.29 -11.21
N HIS A 185 -20.05 8.99 -11.18
CA HIS A 185 -19.19 8.30 -10.25
C HIS A 185 -17.72 8.35 -10.68
N VAL A 186 -17.41 7.93 -11.92
CA VAL A 186 -16.05 8.06 -12.50
C VAL A 186 -15.59 9.52 -12.43
N ALA A 187 -16.43 10.46 -12.82
CA ALA A 187 -16.14 11.89 -12.70
C ALA A 187 -15.94 12.36 -11.24
N SER A 188 -16.60 11.73 -10.26
CA SER A 188 -16.41 12.02 -8.83
C SER A 188 -15.10 11.47 -8.28
N VAL A 189 -14.65 10.31 -8.75
CA VAL A 189 -13.34 9.74 -8.42
C VAL A 189 -12.24 10.62 -9.00
N GLN A 190 -12.30 10.94 -10.30
CA GLN A 190 -11.33 11.79 -10.98
C GLN A 190 -11.22 13.21 -10.38
N LYS A 191 -12.26 13.70 -9.70
CA LYS A 191 -12.18 14.96 -8.97
C LYS A 191 -11.44 14.88 -7.64
N ARG A 192 -11.29 13.69 -7.06
CA ARG A 192 -10.71 13.47 -5.72
C ARG A 192 -9.36 12.81 -5.74
N VAL A 193 -9.01 12.12 -6.82
CA VAL A 193 -7.73 11.43 -6.97
C VAL A 193 -7.02 11.90 -8.24
N THR A 194 -5.70 11.81 -8.23
CA THR A 194 -4.84 12.13 -9.37
C THR A 194 -3.64 11.19 -9.38
N THR A 195 -2.82 11.25 -10.41
CA THR A 195 -1.57 10.48 -10.51
C THR A 195 -0.36 11.40 -10.44
N ILE A 196 0.78 10.86 -10.04
CA ILE A 196 2.04 11.61 -10.02
C ILE A 196 2.40 12.10 -11.43
N ARG A 197 2.16 11.27 -12.44
CA ARG A 197 2.37 11.63 -13.85
C ARG A 197 1.53 12.85 -14.25
N ASP A 198 0.26 12.87 -13.91
CA ASP A 198 -0.65 13.95 -14.28
C ASP A 198 -0.25 15.27 -13.57
N GLU A 199 0.14 15.20 -12.30
CA GLU A 199 0.57 16.39 -11.54
C GLU A 199 1.94 16.93 -11.98
N LEU A 200 2.86 16.06 -12.43
CA LEU A 200 4.14 16.48 -12.99
C LEU A 200 4.04 16.97 -14.44
N GLY A 201 2.97 16.59 -15.16
CA GLY A 201 2.83 16.89 -16.58
C GLY A 201 3.92 16.28 -17.47
N LYS A 202 4.59 15.22 -17.00
CA LYS A 202 5.65 14.51 -17.72
C LYS A 202 5.65 13.03 -17.37
N GLU A 203 6.27 12.22 -18.23
CA GLU A 203 6.45 10.80 -17.94
C GLU A 203 7.30 10.58 -16.69
N VAL A 204 6.83 9.69 -15.83
CA VAL A 204 7.48 9.24 -14.60
C VAL A 204 7.19 7.76 -14.42
N THR A 205 8.20 6.98 -14.10
CA THR A 205 8.06 5.55 -13.87
C THR A 205 7.83 5.24 -12.39
N THR A 206 7.28 4.08 -12.11
CA THR A 206 7.17 3.58 -10.73
C THR A 206 8.55 3.41 -10.08
N ARG A 207 9.58 3.14 -10.89
CA ARG A 207 10.97 3.08 -10.42
C ARG A 207 11.49 4.45 -9.98
N ASP A 208 11.24 5.51 -10.75
CA ASP A 208 11.65 6.87 -10.35
C ASP A 208 11.01 7.26 -9.01
N VAL A 209 9.72 6.94 -8.84
CA VAL A 209 8.98 7.21 -7.59
C VAL A 209 9.52 6.34 -6.44
N ARG A 210 9.79 5.06 -6.69
CA ARG A 210 10.41 4.16 -5.70
C ARG A 210 11.76 4.72 -5.22
N ASP A 211 12.63 5.12 -6.14
CA ASP A 211 13.96 5.63 -5.82
C ASP A 211 13.86 6.97 -5.06
N GLY A 212 12.92 7.84 -5.44
CA GLY A 212 12.60 9.05 -4.69
C GLY A 212 12.13 8.76 -3.25
N ILE A 213 11.24 7.78 -3.06
CA ILE A 213 10.75 7.39 -1.73
C ILE A 213 11.87 6.77 -0.88
N VAL A 214 12.76 5.95 -1.47
CA VAL A 214 13.95 5.43 -0.78
C VAL A 214 14.78 6.59 -0.21
N GLN A 215 15.11 7.58 -1.03
CA GLN A 215 15.85 8.76 -0.60
C GLN A 215 15.10 9.57 0.48
N GLY A 216 13.77 9.71 0.30
CA GLY A 216 12.91 10.40 1.28
C GLY A 216 12.87 9.70 2.63
N ILE A 217 12.83 8.36 2.66
CA ILE A 217 12.89 7.55 3.88
C ILE A 217 14.26 7.73 4.58
N GLU A 218 15.35 7.59 3.84
CA GLU A 218 16.71 7.74 4.39
C GLU A 218 16.91 9.12 5.03
N ASN A 219 16.48 10.17 4.32
CA ASN A 219 16.60 11.55 4.78
C ASN A 219 15.69 11.84 5.98
N SER A 220 14.42 11.46 5.90
CA SER A 220 13.41 11.79 6.93
C SER A 220 13.67 11.07 8.26
N TYR A 221 14.20 9.85 8.20
CA TYR A 221 14.38 9.03 9.41
C TYR A 221 15.84 8.89 9.84
N SER A 222 16.79 9.49 9.09
CA SER A 222 18.23 9.36 9.34
C SER A 222 18.69 7.90 9.41
N VAL A 223 18.17 7.09 8.51
CA VAL A 223 18.49 5.65 8.37
C VAL A 223 19.21 5.39 7.03
N ARG A 224 19.79 4.22 6.91
CA ARG A 224 20.31 3.68 5.65
C ARG A 224 19.47 2.49 5.23
N LEU A 225 19.04 2.45 3.98
CA LEU A 225 18.37 1.30 3.40
C LEU A 225 19.38 0.42 2.68
N GLU A 226 19.47 -0.85 3.09
CA GLU A 226 20.34 -1.84 2.45
C GLU A 226 19.49 -2.93 1.82
N GLU A 227 19.76 -3.22 0.54
CA GLU A 227 19.07 -4.28 -0.18
C GLU A 227 19.22 -5.63 0.52
N GLY A 228 18.12 -6.35 0.60
CA GLY A 228 18.08 -7.66 1.22
C GLY A 228 16.94 -8.50 0.71
N THR A 229 16.97 -9.77 1.08
CA THR A 229 15.97 -10.76 0.70
C THR A 229 15.17 -11.21 1.92
N LEU A 230 14.07 -11.91 1.69
CA LEU A 230 13.32 -12.55 2.75
C LEU A 230 14.15 -13.65 3.40
N THR A 231 14.06 -13.77 4.72
CA THR A 231 14.65 -14.88 5.48
C THR A 231 13.88 -16.17 5.19
N LYS A 232 14.50 -17.32 5.47
CA LYS A 232 13.83 -18.64 5.36
C LYS A 232 12.54 -18.71 6.21
N SER A 233 12.56 -18.07 7.37
CA SER A 233 11.38 -18.00 8.25
C SER A 233 10.25 -17.19 7.63
N GLU A 234 10.55 -16.03 7.03
CA GLU A 234 9.55 -15.22 6.34
C GLU A 234 8.94 -15.93 5.13
N LEU A 235 9.77 -16.61 4.34
CA LEU A 235 9.30 -17.41 3.20
C LEU A 235 8.40 -18.56 3.64
N SER A 236 8.76 -19.25 4.72
CA SER A 236 7.94 -20.33 5.31
C SER A 236 6.60 -19.79 5.81
N THR A 237 6.61 -18.67 6.54
CA THR A 237 5.39 -18.03 7.05
C THR A 237 4.52 -17.50 5.90
N ALA A 238 5.11 -16.90 4.87
CA ALA A 238 4.37 -16.44 3.70
C ALA A 238 3.66 -17.59 2.98
N LYS A 239 4.35 -18.73 2.81
CA LYS A 239 3.76 -19.93 2.21
C LYS A 239 2.60 -20.47 3.06
N GLU A 240 2.78 -20.60 4.38
CA GLU A 240 1.71 -21.01 5.29
C GLU A 240 0.50 -20.08 5.22
N LEU A 241 0.73 -18.76 5.23
CA LEU A 241 -0.32 -17.77 5.11
C LEU A 241 -1.03 -17.83 3.75
N PHE A 242 -0.30 -18.10 2.68
CA PHE A 242 -0.88 -18.34 1.37
C PHE A 242 -1.81 -19.54 1.41
N ASP A 243 -1.30 -20.70 1.87
CA ASP A 243 -2.03 -21.97 1.87
C ASP A 243 -3.24 -21.97 2.81
N THR A 244 -3.18 -21.26 3.93
CA THR A 244 -4.23 -21.30 4.97
C THR A 244 -5.17 -20.11 4.97
N LYS A 245 -4.78 -18.99 4.37
CA LYS A 245 -5.53 -17.74 4.45
C LYS A 245 -5.72 -17.04 3.11
N TYR A 246 -4.64 -16.54 2.51
CA TYR A 246 -4.75 -15.59 1.40
C TYR A 246 -5.24 -16.21 0.09
N SER A 247 -4.98 -17.49 -0.18
CA SER A 247 -5.55 -18.21 -1.33
C SER A 247 -7.03 -18.60 -1.15
N LYS A 248 -7.64 -18.36 0.03
CA LYS A 248 -9.00 -18.82 0.33
C LYS A 248 -10.05 -17.77 0.00
N SER A 249 -11.12 -18.17 -0.72
CA SER A 249 -12.30 -17.32 -0.97
C SER A 249 -12.96 -16.89 0.33
N THR A 250 -12.99 -17.77 1.33
CA THR A 250 -13.53 -17.50 2.67
C THR A 250 -12.87 -16.31 3.36
N TRP A 251 -11.56 -16.11 3.15
CA TRP A 251 -10.87 -14.92 3.64
C TRP A 251 -11.16 -13.70 2.77
N ASN A 252 -11.05 -13.85 1.46
CA ASN A 252 -11.08 -12.71 0.53
C ASN A 252 -12.47 -12.15 0.31
N LEU A 253 -13.51 -12.99 0.24
CA LEU A 253 -14.84 -12.61 -0.26
C LEU A 253 -15.98 -12.76 0.75
N GLU A 254 -15.88 -13.67 1.73
CA GLU A 254 -17.01 -14.06 2.59
C GLU A 254 -17.11 -13.28 3.92
N LYS A 255 -16.50 -12.13 4.01
CA LYS A 255 -16.63 -11.24 5.18
C LYS A 255 -17.55 -10.09 4.92
#